data_e1d41bc7c7bbcfbdd3db72181a2aa22f
#
_entry.id   e1d41bc7c7bbcfbdd3db72181a2aa22f
#
_cell.length_a   1.000
_cell.length_b   1.000
_cell.length_c   1.000
_cell.angle_alpha   90.00
_cell.angle_beta   90.00
_cell.angle_gamma   90.00
#
_symmetry.space_group_name_H-M   'P 1'
#
loop_
_entity.id
_entity.type
_entity.pdbx_description
1 polymer ?
#
loop_
_entity_poly.entity_id
_entity_poly.type
_entity_poly.pdbx_seq_one_letter_code
_entity_poly.pdbx_strand_id
1 'polypeptide(L)'
;LKWCYSLATDVCGALVEIISGQPFESFLRERIFDPLGMTDTGFRVTDEKLDRFAACYMRSMDKQVLLEDDPRTSHYRHKRNFFSGGGGLVGTTADYMAFCEMLRQGGQFNGYQLLGRRTLELMTANHLMGGKSLAQMALGTFSETANEGVGFGLGFASTLDEVASCTLGAGDFYWGGRASTIFWVDPEEDLQVIFMTQLIPSSTFNFRGQLKNIVYGALK
;
A
#
# COMPACT_ATOMS: atom_id res chain seq x y z
N LEU A 1 19.66 -7.80 -14.83
CA LEU A 1 18.64 -6.89 -14.28
C LEU A 1 18.51 -7.09 -12.78
N LYS A 2 18.24 -6.01 -12.06
CA LYS A 2 18.01 -5.99 -10.61
C LYS A 2 16.72 -5.22 -10.34
N TRP A 3 16.00 -5.59 -9.28
CA TRP A 3 14.90 -4.81 -8.77
C TRP A 3 15.43 -3.82 -7.72
N CYS A 4 15.01 -2.57 -7.78
CA CYS A 4 15.45 -1.52 -6.88
C CYS A 4 14.24 -0.72 -6.39
N TYR A 5 14.01 -0.71 -5.09
CA TYR A 5 13.03 0.19 -4.48
C TYR A 5 13.53 1.64 -4.62
N SER A 6 12.75 2.49 -5.27
CA SER A 6 13.20 3.82 -5.65
C SER A 6 12.04 4.81 -5.80
N LEU A 7 12.33 6.02 -6.28
CA LEU A 7 11.33 7.03 -6.64
C LEU A 7 10.60 6.74 -7.97
N ALA A 8 10.62 5.50 -8.46
CA ALA A 8 9.98 5.13 -9.72
C ALA A 8 8.45 5.39 -9.71
N THR A 9 7.80 5.19 -8.57
CA THR A 9 6.37 5.50 -8.40
C THR A 9 6.07 6.99 -8.44
N ASP A 10 6.99 7.85 -7.98
CA ASP A 10 6.90 9.31 -8.14
C ASP A 10 6.99 9.71 -9.61
N VAL A 11 7.88 9.06 -10.36
CA VAL A 11 7.97 9.23 -11.82
C VAL A 11 6.66 8.80 -12.48
N CYS A 12 6.05 7.69 -12.05
CA CYS A 12 4.73 7.28 -12.54
C CYS A 12 3.66 8.35 -12.28
N GLY A 13 3.63 8.94 -11.08
CA GLY A 13 2.72 10.05 -10.77
C GLY A 13 2.90 11.25 -11.70
N ALA A 14 4.15 11.65 -11.94
CA ALA A 14 4.47 12.73 -12.89
C ALA A 14 4.06 12.39 -14.32
N LEU A 15 4.23 11.13 -14.76
CA LEU A 15 3.77 10.68 -16.07
C LEU A 15 2.24 10.73 -16.19
N VAL A 16 1.51 10.40 -15.13
CA VAL A 16 0.05 10.55 -15.11
C VAL A 16 -0.35 12.01 -15.32
N GLU A 17 0.30 12.97 -14.67
CA GLU A 17 0.05 14.41 -14.89
C GLU A 17 0.31 14.81 -16.34
N ILE A 18 1.46 14.44 -16.89
CA ILE A 18 1.86 14.79 -18.25
C ILE A 18 0.89 14.22 -19.29
N ILE A 19 0.54 12.94 -19.16
CA ILE A 19 -0.29 12.24 -20.14
C ILE A 19 -1.76 12.67 -20.04
N SER A 20 -2.26 12.86 -18.82
CA SER A 20 -3.66 13.26 -18.61
C SER A 20 -3.92 14.74 -18.81
N GLY A 21 -2.89 15.58 -18.70
CA GLY A 21 -3.01 17.04 -18.67
C GLY A 21 -3.68 17.57 -17.39
N GLN A 22 -3.77 16.75 -16.35
CA GLN A 22 -4.40 17.10 -15.07
C GLN A 22 -3.40 17.00 -13.93
N PRO A 23 -3.50 17.80 -12.84
CA PRO A 23 -2.76 17.57 -11.61
C PRO A 23 -3.03 16.17 -11.07
N PHE A 24 -2.00 15.49 -10.56
CA PHE A 24 -2.10 14.10 -10.08
C PHE A 24 -3.18 13.92 -9.00
N GLU A 25 -3.31 14.87 -8.07
CA GLU A 25 -4.38 14.86 -7.07
C GLU A 25 -5.77 14.87 -7.70
N SER A 26 -5.99 15.73 -8.71
CA SER A 26 -7.27 15.81 -9.40
C SER A 26 -7.59 14.53 -10.16
N PHE A 27 -6.59 13.97 -10.84
CA PHE A 27 -6.72 12.70 -11.54
C PHE A 27 -7.12 11.56 -10.60
N LEU A 28 -6.43 11.42 -9.46
CA LEU A 28 -6.75 10.39 -8.46
C LEU A 28 -8.15 10.59 -7.88
N ARG A 29 -8.54 11.83 -7.58
CA ARG A 29 -9.87 12.15 -7.05
C ARG A 29 -10.96 11.74 -8.02
N GLU A 30 -10.89 12.23 -9.27
CA GLU A 30 -11.92 12.00 -10.27
C GLU A 30 -12.01 10.54 -10.73
N ARG A 31 -10.87 9.85 -10.79
CA ARG A 31 -10.81 8.50 -11.36
C ARG A 31 -10.89 7.38 -10.34
N ILE A 32 -10.49 7.65 -9.09
CA ILE A 32 -10.40 6.62 -8.06
C ILE A 32 -11.25 7.00 -6.84
N PHE A 33 -10.97 8.15 -6.19
CA PHE A 33 -11.53 8.42 -4.88
C PHE A 33 -13.04 8.67 -4.95
N ASP A 34 -13.50 9.55 -5.82
CA ASP A 34 -14.93 9.87 -5.95
C ASP A 34 -15.76 8.65 -6.40
N PRO A 35 -15.36 7.89 -7.45
CA PRO A 35 -16.08 6.69 -7.84
C PRO A 35 -16.16 5.59 -6.78
N LEU A 36 -15.13 5.47 -5.93
CA LEU A 36 -15.09 4.50 -4.84
C LEU A 36 -15.69 5.03 -3.53
N GLY A 37 -16.10 6.31 -3.47
CA GLY A 37 -16.62 6.95 -2.27
C GLY A 37 -15.58 7.20 -1.18
N MET A 38 -14.29 7.32 -1.55
CA MET A 38 -13.17 7.53 -0.64
C MET A 38 -13.06 9.01 -0.22
N THR A 39 -14.01 9.48 0.56
CA THR A 39 -14.20 10.92 0.87
C THR A 39 -13.16 11.48 1.85
N ASP A 40 -12.47 10.63 2.57
CA ASP A 40 -11.43 11.00 3.55
C ASP A 40 -10.01 10.80 3.02
N THR A 41 -9.88 10.41 1.75
CA THR A 41 -8.56 10.16 1.13
C THR A 41 -8.10 11.35 0.30
N GLY A 42 -6.83 11.74 0.48
CA GLY A 42 -6.21 12.85 -0.25
C GLY A 42 -4.81 13.17 0.24
N PHE A 43 -4.20 14.20 -0.34
CA PHE A 43 -2.85 14.64 0.05
C PHE A 43 -2.85 15.69 1.19
N ARG A 44 -4.01 15.98 1.72
CA ARG A 44 -4.18 16.98 2.77
C ARG A 44 -5.29 16.57 3.74
N VAL A 45 -5.09 16.88 5.02
CA VAL A 45 -6.13 16.82 6.06
C VAL A 45 -6.73 18.21 6.21
N THR A 46 -8.05 18.32 6.07
CA THR A 46 -8.78 19.58 6.32
C THR A 46 -8.99 19.78 7.82
N ASP A 47 -9.24 21.04 8.23
CA ASP A 47 -9.36 21.36 9.65
C ASP A 47 -10.51 20.60 10.34
N GLU A 48 -11.59 20.31 9.61
CA GLU A 48 -12.74 19.55 10.13
C GLU A 48 -12.42 18.08 10.41
N LYS A 49 -11.31 17.57 9.87
CA LYS A 49 -10.87 16.17 10.01
C LYS A 49 -9.70 15.99 10.96
N LEU A 50 -9.15 17.08 11.52
CA LEU A 50 -7.95 17.05 12.36
C LEU A 50 -8.11 16.19 13.61
N ASP A 51 -9.29 16.17 14.23
CA ASP A 51 -9.56 15.38 15.43
C ASP A 51 -9.44 13.87 15.20
N ARG A 52 -9.51 13.45 13.94
CA ARG A 52 -9.35 12.04 13.52
C ARG A 52 -7.97 11.74 12.96
N PHE A 53 -7.11 12.76 12.80
CA PHE A 53 -5.79 12.58 12.23
C PHE A 53 -4.84 12.05 13.29
N ALA A 54 -4.31 10.84 13.07
CA ALA A 54 -3.44 10.17 14.03
C ALA A 54 -2.04 10.80 14.06
N ALA A 55 -1.45 10.91 15.25
CA ALA A 55 -0.05 11.21 15.42
C ALA A 55 0.82 10.05 14.89
N CYS A 56 1.97 10.39 14.28
CA CYS A 56 2.96 9.40 13.87
C CYS A 56 4.11 9.35 14.88
N TYR A 57 4.52 8.15 15.23
CA TYR A 57 5.61 7.91 16.16
C TYR A 57 6.78 7.22 15.49
N MET A 58 7.97 7.45 16.02
CA MET A 58 9.19 6.79 15.59
C MET A 58 9.82 6.05 16.78
N ARG A 59 10.32 4.84 16.51
CA ARG A 59 11.18 4.15 17.48
C ARG A 59 12.63 4.51 17.22
N SER A 60 13.26 5.14 18.20
CA SER A 60 14.66 5.51 18.16
C SER A 60 15.60 4.29 18.34
N MET A 61 16.90 4.48 18.13
CA MET A 61 17.91 3.42 18.28
C MET A 61 18.03 2.91 19.74
N ASP A 62 17.79 3.76 20.70
CA ASP A 62 17.74 3.43 22.14
C ASP A 62 16.36 2.91 22.59
N LYS A 63 15.51 2.55 21.63
CA LYS A 63 14.18 1.93 21.81
C LYS A 63 13.12 2.83 22.47
N GLN A 64 13.35 4.14 22.49
CA GLN A 64 12.33 5.10 22.94
C GLN A 64 11.30 5.33 21.82
N VAL A 65 10.06 5.66 22.21
CA VAL A 65 9.01 6.08 21.28
C VAL A 65 8.96 7.59 21.27
N LEU A 66 9.26 8.18 20.12
CA LEU A 66 9.30 9.63 19.92
C LEU A 66 8.15 10.04 19.00
N LEU A 67 7.58 11.22 19.26
CA LEU A 67 6.59 11.83 18.36
C LEU A 67 7.32 12.31 17.09
N GLU A 68 6.98 11.77 15.94
CA GLU A 68 7.57 12.10 14.63
C GLU A 68 6.73 13.18 13.91
N ASP A 69 5.41 13.04 13.95
CA ASP A 69 4.49 14.00 13.34
C ASP A 69 3.29 14.25 14.26
N ASP A 70 3.18 15.50 14.75
CA ASP A 70 2.04 15.94 15.55
C ASP A 70 0.92 16.42 14.61
N PRO A 71 -0.29 15.88 14.71
CA PRO A 71 -1.44 16.30 13.90
C PRO A 71 -1.68 17.82 13.88
N ARG A 72 -1.39 18.49 14.98
CA ARG A 72 -1.62 19.94 15.11
C ARG A 72 -0.64 20.79 14.32
N THR A 73 0.56 20.27 14.05
CA THR A 73 1.63 21.00 13.33
C THR A 73 2.05 20.29 12.05
N SER A 74 1.40 19.18 11.72
CA SER A 74 1.72 18.34 10.59
C SER A 74 1.72 19.10 9.26
N HIS A 75 2.68 18.76 8.41
CA HIS A 75 2.75 19.27 7.06
C HIS A 75 1.57 18.81 6.18
N TYR A 76 0.85 17.76 6.56
CA TYR A 76 -0.38 17.30 5.88
C TYR A 76 -1.56 18.28 6.03
N ARG A 77 -1.46 19.29 6.88
CA ARG A 77 -2.45 20.38 6.97
C ARG A 77 -2.34 21.41 5.83
N HIS A 78 -1.20 21.43 5.16
CA HIS A 78 -0.91 22.46 4.16
C HIS A 78 -1.08 21.94 2.74
N LYS A 79 -1.50 22.83 1.83
CA LYS A 79 -1.55 22.51 0.40
C LYS A 79 -0.14 22.20 -0.10
N ARG A 80 -0.01 21.17 -0.89
CA ARG A 80 1.24 20.75 -1.48
C ARG A 80 1.40 21.24 -2.90
N ASN A 81 2.64 21.45 -3.30
CA ASN A 81 3.01 21.80 -4.68
C ASN A 81 3.48 20.57 -5.47
N PHE A 82 3.70 19.44 -4.78
CA PHE A 82 4.10 18.16 -5.37
C PHE A 82 3.27 17.03 -4.76
N PHE A 83 2.70 16.22 -5.62
CA PHE A 83 1.92 15.04 -5.25
C PHE A 83 2.71 13.80 -5.59
N SER A 84 3.24 13.13 -4.59
CA SER A 84 4.07 11.94 -4.74
C SER A 84 3.24 10.73 -5.19
N GLY A 85 3.70 10.02 -6.21
CA GLY A 85 3.13 8.73 -6.58
C GLY A 85 3.55 7.58 -5.65
N GLY A 86 4.58 7.81 -4.82
CA GLY A 86 5.11 6.83 -3.87
C GLY A 86 4.62 6.99 -2.44
N GLY A 87 3.89 8.08 -2.12
CA GLY A 87 3.42 8.34 -0.76
C GLY A 87 2.71 9.67 -0.60
N GLY A 88 2.42 10.03 0.66
CA GLY A 88 1.83 11.34 0.98
C GLY A 88 0.31 11.39 1.00
N LEU A 89 -0.38 10.31 0.65
CA LEU A 89 -1.81 10.20 0.88
C LEU A 89 -2.09 9.98 2.38
N VAL A 90 -3.12 10.64 2.85
CA VAL A 90 -3.80 10.35 4.11
C VAL A 90 -5.18 9.78 3.79
N GLY A 91 -5.70 8.93 4.67
CA GLY A 91 -7.00 8.30 4.46
C GLY A 91 -7.44 7.53 5.69
N THR A 92 -8.59 6.91 5.60
CA THR A 92 -9.16 6.06 6.64
C THR A 92 -9.11 4.58 6.24
N THR A 93 -9.21 3.70 7.23
CA THR A 93 -9.38 2.26 6.97
C THR A 93 -10.62 1.99 6.12
N ALA A 94 -11.71 2.74 6.34
CA ALA A 94 -12.95 2.58 5.58
C ALA A 94 -12.77 2.93 4.09
N ASP A 95 -12.11 4.04 3.77
CA ASP A 95 -11.80 4.40 2.38
C ASP A 95 -10.89 3.37 1.71
N TYR A 96 -9.84 2.95 2.43
CA TYR A 96 -8.92 1.95 1.91
C TYR A 96 -9.59 0.58 1.74
N MET A 97 -10.59 0.26 2.58
CA MET A 97 -11.43 -0.93 2.42
C MET A 97 -12.21 -0.89 1.11
N ALA A 98 -12.78 0.25 0.72
CA ALA A 98 -13.46 0.39 -0.57
C ALA A 98 -12.51 0.15 -1.76
N PHE A 99 -11.26 0.61 -1.65
CA PHE A 99 -10.22 0.34 -2.66
C PHE A 99 -9.87 -1.15 -2.71
N CYS A 100 -9.63 -1.79 -1.57
CA CYS A 100 -9.36 -3.23 -1.50
C CYS A 100 -10.54 -4.06 -2.01
N GLU A 101 -11.78 -3.66 -1.68
CA GLU A 101 -12.98 -4.33 -2.17
C GLU A 101 -13.10 -4.25 -3.69
N MET A 102 -12.78 -3.11 -4.29
CA MET A 102 -12.69 -2.97 -5.75
C MET A 102 -11.69 -3.96 -6.35
N LEU A 103 -10.53 -4.11 -5.72
CA LEU A 103 -9.52 -5.08 -6.15
C LEU A 103 -10.02 -6.53 -5.99
N ARG A 104 -10.61 -6.87 -4.84
CA ARG A 104 -11.16 -8.19 -4.55
C ARG A 104 -12.26 -8.59 -5.55
N GLN A 105 -13.10 -7.64 -5.95
CA GLN A 105 -14.16 -7.85 -6.94
C GLN A 105 -13.67 -7.77 -8.40
N GLY A 106 -12.38 -7.94 -8.65
CA GLY A 106 -11.83 -7.99 -10.02
C GLY A 106 -11.80 -6.65 -10.76
N GLY A 107 -11.70 -5.56 -10.01
CA GLY A 107 -11.56 -4.20 -10.54
C GLY A 107 -12.85 -3.39 -10.58
N GLN A 108 -13.91 -3.84 -9.92
CA GLN A 108 -15.20 -3.14 -9.86
C GLN A 108 -15.66 -2.91 -8.41
N PHE A 109 -16.45 -1.87 -8.20
CA PHE A 109 -17.07 -1.57 -6.91
C PHE A 109 -18.36 -0.76 -7.10
N ASN A 110 -19.43 -1.13 -6.40
CA ASN A 110 -20.74 -0.44 -6.46
C ASN A 110 -21.22 -0.15 -7.88
N GLY A 111 -21.00 -1.07 -8.81
CA GLY A 111 -21.39 -0.92 -10.22
C GLY A 111 -20.43 -0.06 -11.07
N TYR A 112 -19.37 0.47 -10.49
CA TYR A 112 -18.32 1.19 -11.20
C TYR A 112 -17.14 0.26 -11.53
N GLN A 113 -16.78 0.17 -12.83
CA GLN A 113 -15.63 -0.61 -13.29
C GLN A 113 -14.42 0.31 -13.38
N LEU A 114 -13.50 0.22 -12.44
CA LEU A 114 -12.25 0.98 -12.43
C LEU A 114 -11.18 0.32 -13.29
N LEU A 115 -11.03 -1.00 -13.14
CA LEU A 115 -10.05 -1.80 -13.87
C LEU A 115 -10.74 -3.01 -14.51
N GLY A 116 -10.29 -3.42 -15.68
CA GLY A 116 -10.69 -4.71 -16.23
C GLY A 116 -10.06 -5.87 -15.44
N ARG A 117 -10.79 -6.96 -15.24
CA ARG A 117 -10.31 -8.15 -14.53
C ARG A 117 -8.94 -8.64 -15.02
N ARG A 118 -8.76 -8.72 -16.35
CA ARG A 118 -7.48 -9.16 -16.95
C ARG A 118 -6.34 -8.17 -16.71
N THR A 119 -6.64 -6.88 -16.60
CA THR A 119 -5.65 -5.86 -16.23
C THR A 119 -5.19 -6.07 -14.80
N LEU A 120 -6.12 -6.32 -13.88
CA LEU A 120 -5.79 -6.60 -12.48
C LEU A 120 -4.96 -7.89 -12.34
N GLU A 121 -5.35 -8.97 -13.03
CA GLU A 121 -4.55 -10.21 -13.06
C GLU A 121 -3.11 -9.95 -13.54
N LEU A 122 -2.95 -9.13 -14.59
CA LEU A 122 -1.63 -8.72 -15.04
C LEU A 122 -0.88 -7.90 -13.99
N MET A 123 -1.56 -6.96 -13.32
CA MET A 123 -0.93 -6.10 -12.31
C MET A 123 -0.43 -6.89 -11.09
N THR A 124 -1.12 -7.95 -10.71
CA THR A 124 -0.78 -8.76 -9.52
C THR A 124 0.13 -9.95 -9.85
N ALA A 125 0.32 -10.28 -11.13
CA ALA A 125 1.26 -11.31 -11.54
C ALA A 125 2.71 -10.94 -11.20
N ASN A 126 3.55 -11.95 -10.99
CA ASN A 126 4.98 -11.73 -10.78
C ASN A 126 5.69 -11.32 -12.08
N HIS A 127 6.16 -10.08 -12.16
CA HIS A 127 6.90 -9.51 -13.29
C HIS A 127 8.42 -9.63 -13.15
N LEU A 128 8.92 -10.19 -12.06
CA LEU A 128 10.37 -10.37 -11.88
C LEU A 128 10.90 -11.39 -12.87
N MET A 129 12.02 -11.05 -13.51
CA MET A 129 12.59 -11.83 -14.60
C MET A 129 12.89 -13.27 -14.18
N GLY A 130 12.41 -14.23 -14.98
CA GLY A 130 12.62 -15.67 -14.75
C GLY A 130 11.81 -16.22 -13.58
N GLY A 131 10.72 -15.55 -13.18
CA GLY A 131 9.87 -15.98 -12.06
C GLY A 131 10.53 -15.89 -10.69
N LYS A 132 11.62 -15.13 -10.57
CA LYS A 132 12.39 -14.99 -9.34
C LYS A 132 11.61 -14.26 -8.25
N SER A 133 12.07 -14.41 -7.01
CA SER A 133 11.58 -13.65 -5.87
C SER A 133 12.29 -12.30 -5.72
N LEU A 134 11.72 -11.41 -4.90
CA LEU A 134 12.33 -10.13 -4.51
C LEU A 134 13.71 -10.36 -3.88
N ALA A 135 13.85 -11.33 -2.98
CA ALA A 135 15.12 -11.65 -2.32
C ALA A 135 16.23 -12.01 -3.31
N GLN A 136 15.88 -12.64 -4.44
CA GLN A 136 16.85 -13.02 -5.48
C GLN A 136 17.21 -11.86 -6.40
N MET A 137 16.42 -10.81 -6.48
CA MET A 137 16.59 -9.72 -7.44
C MET A 137 16.78 -8.34 -6.83
N ALA A 138 16.33 -8.11 -5.61
CA ALA A 138 16.37 -6.80 -4.98
C ALA A 138 17.82 -6.34 -4.68
N LEU A 139 17.99 -5.03 -4.81
CA LEU A 139 19.15 -4.31 -4.28
C LEU A 139 18.71 -3.47 -3.09
N GLY A 140 19.44 -3.58 -2.00
CA GLY A 140 19.15 -2.82 -0.78
C GLY A 140 18.51 -3.65 0.32
N THR A 141 18.32 -3.01 1.47
CA THR A 141 17.92 -3.65 2.74
C THR A 141 16.52 -3.23 3.19
N PHE A 142 15.62 -2.92 2.27
CA PHE A 142 14.23 -2.67 2.65
C PHE A 142 13.60 -3.96 3.17
N SER A 143 12.97 -3.89 4.33
CA SER A 143 12.37 -5.04 5.00
C SER A 143 11.29 -5.74 4.16
N GLU A 144 10.65 -5.02 3.26
CA GLU A 144 9.66 -5.53 2.31
C GLU A 144 10.28 -6.38 1.18
N THR A 145 11.60 -6.28 0.96
CA THR A 145 12.30 -6.94 -0.14
C THR A 145 13.15 -8.12 0.32
N ALA A 146 13.25 -8.36 1.63
CA ALA A 146 14.12 -9.38 2.19
C ALA A 146 13.53 -10.79 2.16
N ASN A 147 12.24 -10.95 1.87
CA ASN A 147 11.56 -12.23 1.96
C ASN A 147 11.71 -13.03 0.67
N GLU A 148 12.17 -14.27 0.81
CA GLU A 148 12.08 -15.26 -0.26
C GLU A 148 10.62 -15.64 -0.50
N GLY A 149 10.34 -16.25 -1.65
CA GLY A 149 8.98 -16.68 -1.99
C GLY A 149 8.00 -15.53 -2.28
N VAL A 150 8.49 -14.29 -2.42
CA VAL A 150 7.66 -13.12 -2.70
C VAL A 150 8.02 -12.54 -4.06
N GLY A 151 7.03 -12.42 -4.94
CA GLY A 151 7.13 -11.77 -6.24
C GLY A 151 6.78 -10.29 -6.20
N PHE A 152 6.85 -9.63 -7.35
CA PHE A 152 6.42 -8.24 -7.49
C PHE A 152 5.81 -7.99 -8.88
N GLY A 153 4.64 -7.38 -8.87
CA GLY A 153 3.89 -7.03 -10.06
C GLY A 153 3.97 -5.54 -10.39
N LEU A 154 2.86 -4.98 -10.84
CA LEU A 154 2.75 -3.54 -11.14
C LEU A 154 2.17 -2.81 -9.92
N GLY A 155 2.99 -2.65 -8.88
CA GLY A 155 2.64 -1.94 -7.65
C GLY A 155 2.30 -2.82 -6.45
N PHE A 156 2.22 -4.15 -6.61
CA PHE A 156 1.93 -5.10 -5.55
C PHE A 156 3.04 -6.15 -5.43
N ALA A 157 3.35 -6.56 -4.22
CA ALA A 157 4.00 -7.82 -3.95
C ALA A 157 2.97 -8.94 -3.97
N SER A 158 3.38 -10.17 -4.28
CA SER A 158 2.53 -11.36 -4.24
C SER A 158 3.27 -12.51 -3.58
N THR A 159 2.56 -13.31 -2.78
CA THR A 159 3.12 -14.52 -2.20
C THR A 159 3.15 -15.62 -3.26
N LEU A 160 4.36 -16.08 -3.63
CA LEU A 160 4.58 -17.12 -4.63
C LEU A 160 4.78 -18.49 -3.98
N ASP A 161 5.38 -18.52 -2.80
CA ASP A 161 5.75 -19.75 -2.09
C ASP A 161 5.65 -19.47 -0.57
N GLU A 162 4.68 -20.13 0.06
CA GLU A 162 4.39 -19.95 1.49
C GLU A 162 5.50 -20.50 2.39
N VAL A 163 6.16 -21.58 1.95
CA VAL A 163 7.23 -22.19 2.73
C VAL A 163 8.46 -21.28 2.73
N ALA A 164 8.83 -20.77 1.57
CA ALA A 164 9.97 -19.88 1.43
C ALA A 164 9.71 -18.50 2.11
N SER A 165 8.50 -17.97 2.00
CA SER A 165 8.13 -16.69 2.61
C SER A 165 7.85 -16.78 4.11
N CYS A 166 7.64 -17.99 4.63
CA CYS A 166 7.16 -18.23 6.00
C CYS A 166 5.84 -17.50 6.32
N THR A 167 5.00 -17.27 5.29
CA THR A 167 3.67 -16.67 5.44
C THR A 167 2.66 -17.41 4.57
N LEU A 168 1.45 -17.58 5.09
CA LEU A 168 0.32 -18.16 4.35
C LEU A 168 -0.23 -17.18 3.31
N GLY A 169 -1.06 -17.67 2.39
CA GLY A 169 -1.76 -16.87 1.38
C GLY A 169 -1.05 -16.85 0.02
N ALA A 170 -0.67 -18.02 -0.52
CA ALA A 170 -0.18 -18.10 -1.89
C ALA A 170 -1.23 -17.56 -2.86
N GLY A 171 -0.81 -16.64 -3.76
CA GLY A 171 -1.73 -15.97 -4.68
C GLY A 171 -2.30 -14.64 -4.17
N ASP A 172 -2.11 -14.31 -2.89
CA ASP A 172 -2.45 -13.00 -2.39
C ASP A 172 -1.54 -11.90 -2.97
N PHE A 173 -2.02 -10.66 -2.92
CA PHE A 173 -1.21 -9.51 -3.26
C PHE A 173 -1.38 -8.39 -2.24
N TYR A 174 -0.29 -7.67 -2.00
CA TYR A 174 -0.21 -6.75 -0.89
C TYR A 174 0.86 -5.67 -1.07
N TRP A 175 0.84 -4.71 -0.20
CA TRP A 175 1.98 -3.84 0.09
C TRP A 175 1.87 -3.28 1.50
N GLY A 176 2.88 -2.51 1.90
CA GLY A 176 2.94 -1.88 3.21
C GLY A 176 3.48 -0.46 3.17
N GLY A 177 3.18 0.29 4.21
CA GLY A 177 3.64 1.66 4.37
C GLY A 177 4.82 1.80 5.35
N ARG A 178 5.55 2.92 5.23
CA ARG A 178 6.66 3.28 6.11
C ARG A 178 6.28 3.32 7.59
N ALA A 179 5.03 3.71 7.89
CA ALA A 179 4.50 3.77 9.25
C ALA A 179 3.87 2.46 9.73
N SER A 180 4.35 1.32 9.23
CA SER A 180 3.96 -0.05 9.61
C SER A 180 2.54 -0.44 9.20
N THR A 181 1.90 0.30 8.32
CA THR A 181 0.63 -0.11 7.72
C THR A 181 0.81 -1.30 6.80
N ILE A 182 -0.21 -2.12 6.65
CA ILE A 182 -0.27 -3.19 5.66
C ILE A 182 -1.71 -3.39 5.20
N PHE A 183 -1.84 -3.82 3.95
CA PHE A 183 -3.04 -4.46 3.45
C PHE A 183 -2.65 -5.68 2.62
N TRP A 184 -3.56 -6.61 2.51
CA TRP A 184 -3.51 -7.66 1.48
C TRP A 184 -4.92 -8.01 1.03
N VAL A 185 -4.97 -8.50 -0.19
CA VAL A 185 -6.17 -9.04 -0.83
C VAL A 185 -5.84 -10.45 -1.29
N ASP A 186 -6.66 -11.39 -0.93
CA ASP A 186 -6.58 -12.78 -1.35
C ASP A 186 -7.85 -13.14 -2.11
N PRO A 187 -7.78 -13.24 -3.44
CA PRO A 187 -8.92 -13.60 -4.26
C PRO A 187 -9.37 -15.07 -4.11
N GLU A 188 -8.46 -15.96 -3.70
CA GLU A 188 -8.76 -17.39 -3.53
C GLU A 188 -9.57 -17.62 -2.25
N GLU A 189 -9.20 -16.96 -1.17
CA GLU A 189 -9.90 -17.03 0.12
C GLU A 189 -11.06 -16.01 0.23
N ASP A 190 -11.30 -15.22 -0.83
CA ASP A 190 -12.29 -14.14 -0.84
C ASP A 190 -12.11 -13.17 0.35
N LEU A 191 -10.84 -12.87 0.67
CA LEU A 191 -10.41 -12.17 1.86
C LEU A 191 -9.71 -10.85 1.53
N GLN A 192 -9.95 -9.86 2.36
CA GLN A 192 -9.13 -8.64 2.39
C GLN A 192 -8.88 -8.23 3.84
N VAL A 193 -7.68 -7.77 4.11
CA VAL A 193 -7.29 -7.31 5.44
C VAL A 193 -6.53 -6.00 5.35
N ILE A 194 -6.83 -5.10 6.27
CA ILE A 194 -6.14 -3.81 6.41
C ILE A 194 -5.75 -3.63 7.86
N PHE A 195 -4.50 -3.30 8.09
CA PHE A 195 -3.98 -2.94 9.40
C PHE A 195 -3.35 -1.54 9.33
N MET A 196 -3.91 -0.60 10.09
CA MET A 196 -3.43 0.77 10.15
C MET A 196 -2.78 1.04 11.50
N THR A 197 -1.56 1.55 11.45
CA THR A 197 -0.80 2.04 12.59
C THR A 197 0.10 3.17 12.12
N GLN A 198 0.71 3.90 13.06
CA GLN A 198 1.57 5.03 12.75
C GLN A 198 2.88 4.93 13.55
N LEU A 199 3.68 3.89 13.24
CA LEU A 199 4.98 3.63 13.87
C LEU A 199 6.08 3.42 12.83
N ILE A 200 7.12 4.25 12.88
CA ILE A 200 8.31 4.21 12.01
C ILE A 200 9.52 3.67 12.83
N PRO A 201 10.39 2.88 12.20
CA PRO A 201 10.28 2.25 10.88
C PRO A 201 9.33 1.05 10.87
N SER A 202 8.90 0.62 9.67
CA SER A 202 8.02 -0.54 9.51
C SER A 202 8.63 -1.86 9.99
N SER A 203 9.94 -1.92 10.13
CA SER A 203 10.71 -3.05 10.68
C SER A 203 10.75 -3.10 12.22
N THR A 204 10.11 -2.15 12.93
CA THR A 204 10.12 -2.10 14.41
C THR A 204 9.58 -3.37 15.03
N PHE A 205 8.47 -3.88 14.49
CA PHE A 205 7.85 -5.16 14.87
C PHE A 205 7.41 -5.92 13.62
N ASN A 206 7.42 -7.24 13.67
CA ASN A 206 6.92 -8.07 12.57
C ASN A 206 5.38 -8.17 12.58
N PHE A 207 4.70 -7.02 12.55
CA PHE A 207 3.23 -7.00 12.49
C PHE A 207 2.69 -7.75 11.26
N ARG A 208 3.33 -7.59 10.12
CA ARG A 208 2.86 -8.10 8.84
C ARG A 208 2.83 -9.62 8.81
N GLY A 209 3.96 -10.26 9.09
CA GLY A 209 4.04 -11.73 9.08
C GLY A 209 3.19 -12.37 10.18
N GLN A 210 3.21 -11.80 11.40
CA GLN A 210 2.41 -12.30 12.50
C GLN A 210 0.92 -12.17 12.23
N LEU A 211 0.45 -11.03 11.73
CA LEU A 211 -0.96 -10.80 11.44
C LEU A 211 -1.46 -11.72 10.32
N LYS A 212 -0.70 -11.89 9.24
CA LYS A 212 -1.04 -12.83 8.18
C LYS A 212 -1.25 -14.24 8.74
N ASN A 213 -0.27 -14.76 9.45
CA ASN A 213 -0.35 -16.12 10.00
C ASN A 213 -1.51 -16.29 10.99
N ILE A 214 -1.84 -15.28 11.79
CA ILE A 214 -2.99 -15.32 12.72
C ILE A 214 -4.30 -15.35 11.94
N VAL A 215 -4.45 -14.48 10.93
CA VAL A 215 -5.69 -14.39 10.15
C VAL A 215 -5.92 -15.66 9.35
N TYR A 216 -4.93 -16.12 8.58
CA TYR A 216 -5.06 -17.37 7.81
C TYR A 216 -5.24 -18.60 8.70
N GLY A 217 -4.59 -18.64 9.85
CA GLY A 217 -4.78 -19.72 10.82
C GLY A 217 -6.19 -19.78 11.45
N ALA A 218 -6.99 -18.72 11.30
CA ALA A 218 -8.38 -18.66 11.76
C ALA A 218 -9.40 -19.06 10.68
N LEU A 219 -8.99 -19.18 9.42
CA LEU A 219 -9.86 -19.65 8.33
C LEU A 219 -10.17 -21.15 8.52
N LYS A 220 -11.38 -21.55 8.12
CA LYS A 220 -11.88 -22.92 8.30
C LYS A 220 -12.04 -23.62 6.98
#